data_bfbd35943d10580302a16ad43af30505
#
_entry.id   bfbd35943d10580302a16ad43af30505
#
_cell.length_a   1.000
_cell.length_b   1.000
_cell.length_c   1.000
_cell.angle_alpha   90.00
_cell.angle_beta   90.00
_cell.angle_gamma   90.00
#
_symmetry.space_group_name_H-M   'P 1'
#
loop_
_entity.id
_entity.type
_entity.pdbx_description
1 polymer ?
#
loop_
_entity_poly.entity_id
_entity_poly.type
_entity_poly.pdbx_seq_one_letter_code
_entity_poly.pdbx_strand_id
1 'polypeptide(L)'
;MLARCLVCCGITLASIATVAQSASPNGVITLNPPGAISTGADTWSVGARAGDFIFVAGMQGVDPATNKLVEGDEARIRQAFFNLKLIAQSEGATLQDCVRITVYVSDLHRFAPLVSKVQAELWGKPPYPPRTMFEVARLFDDDIVEIDSIFYSPAKK
;
A
#
# COMPACT_ATOMS: atom_id res chain seq x y z
N MET A 1 -16.70 -55.05 26.75
CA MET A 1 -15.38 -54.46 26.47
C MET A 1 -15.54 -53.42 25.39
N LEU A 2 -15.61 -52.11 25.78
CA LEU A 2 -15.71 -51.01 24.83
C LEU A 2 -14.29 -50.43 24.60
N ALA A 3 -13.81 -50.52 23.37
CA ALA A 3 -12.56 -49.90 22.95
C ALA A 3 -12.82 -48.41 22.61
N ARG A 4 -12.21 -47.50 23.37
CA ARG A 4 -12.21 -46.05 23.08
C ARG A 4 -11.11 -45.79 22.06
N CYS A 5 -11.51 -45.31 20.86
CA CYS A 5 -10.59 -44.81 19.86
C CYS A 5 -10.25 -43.34 20.23
N LEU A 6 -8.99 -43.08 20.60
CA LEU A 6 -8.45 -41.71 20.74
C LEU A 6 -8.11 -41.19 19.32
N VAL A 7 -8.85 -40.19 18.87
CA VAL A 7 -8.48 -39.39 17.69
C VAL A 7 -7.48 -38.33 18.13
N CYS A 8 -6.21 -38.53 17.82
CA CYS A 8 -5.18 -37.47 17.95
C CYS A 8 -5.38 -36.46 16.83
N CYS A 9 -5.93 -35.30 17.18
CA CYS A 9 -5.99 -34.15 16.29
C CYS A 9 -4.60 -33.47 16.26
N GLY A 10 -3.82 -33.78 15.22
CA GLY A 10 -2.53 -33.15 14.98
C GLY A 10 -2.70 -31.71 14.48
N ILE A 11 -2.38 -30.73 15.34
CA ILE A 11 -2.32 -29.32 14.94
C ILE A 11 -0.98 -29.13 14.19
N THR A 12 -1.05 -29.03 12.86
CA THR A 12 0.08 -28.60 12.04
C THR A 12 0.26 -27.09 12.19
N LEU A 13 1.28 -26.67 12.94
CA LEU A 13 1.75 -25.29 12.97
C LEU A 13 2.38 -24.97 11.60
N ALA A 14 1.68 -24.18 10.79
CA ALA A 14 2.25 -23.60 9.60
C ALA A 14 3.31 -22.55 10.02
N SER A 15 4.58 -22.85 9.73
CA SER A 15 5.68 -21.88 9.89
C SER A 15 5.45 -20.72 8.90
N ILE A 16 5.11 -19.56 9.41
CA ILE A 16 5.13 -18.33 8.62
C ILE A 16 6.61 -17.97 8.42
N ALA A 17 7.10 -18.18 7.20
CA ALA A 17 8.44 -17.75 6.83
C ALA A 17 8.46 -16.21 6.82
N THR A 18 9.10 -15.63 7.82
CA THR A 18 9.38 -14.18 7.87
C THR A 18 10.45 -13.92 6.82
N VAL A 19 10.08 -13.26 5.72
CA VAL A 19 11.08 -12.76 4.77
C VAL A 19 11.89 -11.70 5.49
N ALA A 20 13.19 -11.96 5.68
CA ALA A 20 14.09 -11.01 6.31
C ALA A 20 14.16 -9.75 5.43
N GLN A 21 13.65 -8.63 5.93
CA GLN A 21 13.79 -7.34 5.28
C GLN A 21 15.25 -6.90 5.33
N SER A 22 15.83 -6.58 4.17
CA SER A 22 17.20 -6.08 4.11
C SER A 22 17.25 -4.64 4.60
N ALA A 23 18.09 -4.37 5.60
CA ALA A 23 18.31 -3.00 6.06
C ALA A 23 19.61 -2.45 5.46
N SER A 24 19.61 -1.17 5.09
CA SER A 24 20.83 -0.45 4.70
C SER A 24 21.74 -0.23 5.92
N PRO A 25 23.04 0.10 5.72
CA PRO A 25 23.97 0.41 6.84
C PRO A 25 23.45 1.53 7.76
N ASN A 26 22.59 2.41 7.30
CA ASN A 26 22.01 3.52 8.06
C ASN A 26 20.58 3.23 8.55
N GLY A 27 20.14 1.96 8.53
CA GLY A 27 18.87 1.54 9.11
C GLY A 27 17.64 1.79 8.26
N VAL A 28 17.77 2.06 6.95
CA VAL A 28 16.63 2.10 6.03
C VAL A 28 16.23 0.67 5.70
N ILE A 29 14.97 0.34 5.94
CA ILE A 29 14.38 -0.98 5.69
C ILE A 29 13.52 -0.90 4.44
N THR A 30 13.83 -1.72 3.44
CA THR A 30 13.04 -1.86 2.21
C THR A 30 11.77 -2.66 2.49
N LEU A 31 10.63 -2.19 1.99
CA LEU A 31 9.32 -2.80 2.22
C LEU A 31 8.78 -3.43 0.92
N ASN A 32 8.46 -4.72 1.01
CA ASN A 32 7.72 -5.48 0.00
C ASN A 32 6.79 -6.47 0.73
N PRO A 33 5.74 -5.98 1.42
CA PRO A 33 4.89 -6.83 2.24
C PRO A 33 4.09 -7.82 1.39
N PRO A 34 3.71 -8.99 1.95
CA PRO A 34 2.80 -9.92 1.29
C PRO A 34 1.49 -9.21 0.89
N GLY A 35 1.01 -9.51 -0.31
CA GLY A 35 -0.21 -8.90 -0.85
C GLY A 35 -0.01 -7.52 -1.47
N ALA A 36 1.21 -6.96 -1.49
CA ALA A 36 1.53 -5.79 -2.30
C ALA A 36 1.63 -6.17 -3.79
N ILE A 37 1.53 -5.16 -4.65
CA ILE A 37 1.75 -5.34 -6.09
C ILE A 37 3.16 -5.90 -6.34
N SER A 38 3.30 -6.72 -7.40
CA SER A 38 4.60 -7.22 -7.81
C SER A 38 5.42 -6.12 -8.47
N THR A 39 6.65 -5.93 -8.04
CA THR A 39 7.57 -4.97 -8.66
C THR A 39 8.15 -5.47 -9.99
N GLY A 40 7.97 -6.74 -10.31
CA GLY A 40 8.35 -7.37 -11.60
C GLY A 40 9.84 -7.36 -11.94
N ALA A 41 10.59 -6.43 -11.37
CA ALA A 41 12.04 -6.29 -11.54
C ALA A 41 12.67 -5.87 -10.22
N ASP A 42 13.88 -6.33 -9.94
CA ASP A 42 14.60 -6.05 -8.70
C ASP A 42 15.22 -4.63 -8.66
N THR A 43 14.59 -3.65 -9.31
CA THR A 43 15.12 -2.28 -9.45
C THR A 43 14.43 -1.25 -8.57
N TRP A 44 13.30 -1.61 -7.95
CA TRP A 44 12.54 -0.73 -7.05
C TRP A 44 11.76 -1.53 -6.02
N SER A 45 11.24 -0.86 -5.01
CA SER A 45 10.44 -1.45 -3.93
C SER A 45 9.19 -0.61 -3.69
N VAL A 46 8.13 -1.24 -3.20
CA VAL A 46 6.85 -0.54 -2.96
C VAL A 46 6.92 0.47 -1.83
N GLY A 47 7.96 0.41 -0.98
CA GLY A 47 8.17 1.40 0.05
C GLY A 47 9.47 1.19 0.82
N ALA A 48 9.71 2.07 1.78
CA ALA A 48 10.81 1.99 2.72
C ALA A 48 10.43 2.57 4.08
N ARG A 49 10.99 2.00 5.16
CA ARG A 49 10.97 2.59 6.50
C ARG A 49 12.32 3.22 6.81
N ALA A 50 12.31 4.46 7.30
CA ALA A 50 13.47 5.15 7.84
C ALA A 50 13.10 5.76 9.20
N GLY A 51 13.57 5.15 10.27
CA GLY A 51 13.15 5.50 11.63
C GLY A 51 11.63 5.37 11.81
N ASP A 52 10.98 6.44 12.23
CA ASP A 52 9.54 6.50 12.47
C ASP A 52 8.71 6.82 11.20
N PHE A 53 9.37 7.00 10.05
CA PHE A 53 8.68 7.34 8.82
C PHE A 53 8.63 6.15 7.86
N ILE A 54 7.47 6.03 7.19
CA ILE A 54 7.22 5.07 6.11
C ILE A 54 7.05 5.88 4.83
N PHE A 55 7.84 5.57 3.84
CA PHE A 55 7.79 6.14 2.50
C PHE A 55 7.16 5.10 1.58
N VAL A 56 6.01 5.41 1.01
CA VAL A 56 5.34 4.55 0.03
C VAL A 56 5.63 5.10 -1.36
N ALA A 57 6.11 4.25 -2.25
CA ALA A 57 6.37 4.59 -3.64
C ALA A 57 5.07 4.93 -4.39
N GLY A 58 5.17 5.40 -5.62
CA GLY A 58 4.00 5.64 -6.46
C GLY A 58 3.17 4.37 -6.64
N MET A 59 1.95 4.38 -6.10
CA MET A 59 0.99 3.29 -6.22
C MET A 59 -0.04 3.61 -7.28
N GLN A 60 -0.11 2.77 -8.29
CA GLN A 60 -1.12 2.78 -9.34
C GLN A 60 -2.34 1.94 -8.95
N GLY A 61 -3.39 2.02 -9.77
CA GLY A 61 -4.61 1.22 -9.59
C GLY A 61 -4.48 -0.23 -10.03
N VAL A 62 -3.37 -0.89 -9.68
CA VAL A 62 -3.08 -2.29 -9.99
C VAL A 62 -3.68 -3.21 -8.93
N ASP A 63 -4.41 -4.22 -9.36
CA ASP A 63 -4.88 -5.32 -8.50
C ASP A 63 -3.69 -6.25 -8.17
N PRO A 64 -3.31 -6.39 -6.88
CA PRO A 64 -2.19 -7.23 -6.49
C PRO A 64 -2.34 -8.72 -6.84
N ALA A 65 -3.58 -9.22 -6.95
CA ALA A 65 -3.84 -10.63 -7.25
C ALA A 65 -3.57 -10.97 -8.73
N THR A 66 -3.81 -10.03 -9.62
CA THR A 66 -3.67 -10.23 -11.07
C THR A 66 -2.48 -9.49 -11.67
N ASN A 67 -1.94 -8.52 -10.93
CA ASN A 67 -0.92 -7.54 -11.36
C ASN A 67 -1.35 -6.77 -12.62
N LYS A 68 -2.65 -6.45 -12.74
CA LYS A 68 -3.25 -5.69 -13.84
C LYS A 68 -3.98 -4.47 -13.31
N LEU A 69 -4.06 -3.43 -14.13
CA LEU A 69 -4.86 -2.24 -13.84
C LEU A 69 -6.34 -2.61 -13.69
N VAL A 70 -6.97 -2.13 -12.62
CA VAL A 70 -8.41 -2.29 -12.37
C VAL A 70 -9.20 -1.48 -13.40
N GLU A 71 -10.30 -2.02 -13.88
CA GLU A 71 -11.16 -1.32 -14.82
C GLU A 71 -12.09 -0.29 -14.14
N GLY A 72 -12.31 0.84 -14.82
CA GLY A 72 -13.16 1.92 -14.36
C GLY A 72 -12.40 2.96 -13.52
N ASP A 73 -12.61 4.24 -13.81
CA ASP A 73 -11.84 5.37 -13.27
C ASP A 73 -11.87 5.41 -11.74
N GLU A 74 -13.04 5.37 -11.13
CA GLU A 74 -13.19 5.45 -9.67
C GLU A 74 -12.64 4.18 -8.98
N ALA A 75 -12.89 3.00 -9.55
CA ALA A 75 -12.39 1.75 -9.00
C ALA A 75 -10.85 1.70 -9.04
N ARG A 76 -10.25 2.20 -10.11
CA ARG A 76 -8.80 2.31 -10.29
C ARG A 76 -8.17 3.27 -9.28
N ILE A 77 -8.74 4.45 -9.11
CA ILE A 77 -8.29 5.42 -8.09
C ILE A 77 -8.40 4.81 -6.69
N ARG A 78 -9.48 4.11 -6.39
CA ARG A 78 -9.70 3.43 -5.11
C ARG A 78 -8.67 2.34 -4.88
N GLN A 79 -8.33 1.57 -5.91
CA GLN A 79 -7.30 0.54 -5.81
C GLN A 79 -5.91 1.13 -5.54
N ALA A 80 -5.55 2.25 -6.16
CA ALA A 80 -4.30 2.96 -5.86
C ALA A 80 -4.20 3.33 -4.36
N PHE A 81 -5.27 3.86 -3.78
CA PHE A 81 -5.33 4.11 -2.34
C PHE A 81 -5.29 2.84 -1.48
N PHE A 82 -5.89 1.74 -1.92
CA PHE A 82 -5.80 0.47 -1.20
C PHE A 82 -4.40 -0.12 -1.20
N ASN A 83 -3.68 -0.03 -2.31
CA ASN A 83 -2.30 -0.45 -2.41
C ASN A 83 -1.40 0.35 -1.46
N LEU A 84 -1.55 1.66 -1.43
CA LEU A 84 -0.87 2.55 -0.50
C LEU A 84 -1.19 2.20 0.97
N LYS A 85 -2.47 2.02 1.29
CA LYS A 85 -2.94 1.65 2.63
C LYS A 85 -2.36 0.32 3.10
N LEU A 86 -2.30 -0.69 2.23
CA LEU A 86 -1.73 -2.00 2.54
C LEU A 86 -0.27 -1.89 3.01
N ILE A 87 0.54 -1.10 2.29
CA ILE A 87 1.95 -0.91 2.62
C ILE A 87 2.08 -0.16 3.96
N ALA A 88 1.31 0.89 4.18
CA ALA A 88 1.31 1.61 5.46
C ALA A 88 0.90 0.70 6.63
N GLN A 89 -0.15 -0.11 6.44
CA GLN A 89 -0.65 -1.04 7.47
C GLN A 89 0.33 -2.17 7.80
N SER A 90 1.13 -2.64 6.85
CA SER A 90 2.16 -3.65 7.11
C SER A 90 3.21 -3.18 8.13
N GLU A 91 3.35 -1.86 8.27
CA GLU A 91 4.26 -1.20 9.19
C GLU A 91 3.54 -0.55 10.41
N GLY A 92 2.27 -0.90 10.63
CA GLY A 92 1.49 -0.46 11.77
C GLY A 92 0.89 0.94 11.66
N ALA A 93 0.97 1.60 10.50
CA ALA A 93 0.32 2.88 10.25
C ALA A 93 -1.12 2.70 9.74
N THR A 94 -1.93 3.72 9.96
CA THR A 94 -3.27 3.88 9.39
C THR A 94 -3.30 5.06 8.42
N LEU A 95 -4.39 5.25 7.70
CA LEU A 95 -4.55 6.42 6.83
C LEU A 95 -4.48 7.75 7.61
N GLN A 96 -4.86 7.76 8.90
CA GLN A 96 -4.80 8.92 9.77
C GLN A 96 -3.37 9.33 10.14
N ASP A 97 -2.41 8.41 10.01
CA ASP A 97 -0.99 8.66 10.26
C ASP A 97 -0.27 9.22 9.04
N CYS A 98 -1.00 9.49 7.96
CA CYS A 98 -0.45 10.04 6.73
C CYS A 98 -0.06 11.52 6.91
N VAL A 99 1.23 11.84 6.69
CA VAL A 99 1.76 13.20 6.82
C VAL A 99 1.84 13.93 5.49
N ARG A 100 1.80 13.21 4.36
CA ARG A 100 1.79 13.80 3.03
C ARG A 100 1.30 12.80 1.98
N ILE A 101 0.57 13.31 0.98
CA ILE A 101 0.20 12.61 -0.25
C ILE A 101 0.59 13.46 -1.45
N THR A 102 1.21 12.83 -2.46
CA THR A 102 1.34 13.40 -3.80
C THR A 102 0.52 12.54 -4.76
N VAL A 103 -0.28 13.16 -5.59
CA VAL A 103 -1.13 12.50 -6.57
C VAL A 103 -0.76 12.99 -7.95
N TYR A 104 -0.47 12.05 -8.83
CA TYR A 104 -0.21 12.28 -10.24
C TYR A 104 -1.39 11.74 -11.04
N VAL A 105 -1.92 12.52 -11.95
CA VAL A 105 -3.05 12.14 -12.82
C VAL A 105 -2.77 12.48 -14.27
N SER A 106 -3.35 11.73 -15.19
CA SER A 106 -3.20 11.97 -16.63
C SER A 106 -4.12 13.09 -17.16
N ASP A 107 -5.13 13.50 -16.38
CA ASP A 107 -6.04 14.62 -16.67
C ASP A 107 -6.53 15.18 -15.32
N LEU A 108 -5.98 16.33 -14.92
CA LEU A 108 -6.27 16.93 -13.64
C LEU A 108 -7.73 17.39 -13.52
N HIS A 109 -8.28 17.92 -14.60
CA HIS A 109 -9.66 18.41 -14.60
C HIS A 109 -10.67 17.26 -14.46
N ARG A 110 -10.41 16.13 -15.10
CA ARG A 110 -11.25 14.94 -15.05
C ARG A 110 -11.13 14.18 -13.74
N PHE A 111 -9.90 13.97 -13.23
CA PHE A 111 -9.67 13.01 -12.15
C PHE A 111 -9.58 13.64 -10.76
N ALA A 112 -9.29 14.95 -10.61
CA ALA A 112 -9.22 15.57 -9.29
C ALA A 112 -10.51 15.46 -8.47
N PRO A 113 -11.72 15.60 -9.05
CA PRO A 113 -12.96 15.40 -8.30
C PRO A 113 -13.12 13.95 -7.81
N LEU A 114 -12.77 12.95 -8.63
CA LEU A 114 -12.84 11.52 -8.27
C LEU A 114 -11.83 11.17 -7.18
N VAL A 115 -10.59 11.63 -7.30
CA VAL A 115 -9.56 11.47 -6.26
C VAL A 115 -10.05 12.06 -4.95
N SER A 116 -10.61 13.28 -4.97
CA SER A 116 -11.11 13.94 -3.76
C SER A 116 -12.27 13.17 -3.12
N LYS A 117 -13.19 12.65 -3.94
CA LYS A 117 -14.31 11.81 -3.48
C LYS A 117 -13.79 10.55 -2.79
N VAL A 118 -12.93 9.77 -3.47
CA VAL A 118 -12.41 8.51 -2.94
C VAL A 118 -11.58 8.75 -1.67
N GLN A 119 -10.75 9.79 -1.66
CA GLN A 119 -9.99 10.15 -0.46
C GLN A 119 -10.91 10.49 0.71
N ALA A 120 -11.96 11.30 0.51
CA ALA A 120 -12.91 11.65 1.55
C ALA A 120 -13.63 10.43 2.13
N GLU A 121 -14.03 9.48 1.28
CA GLU A 121 -14.66 8.23 1.71
C GLU A 121 -13.70 7.36 2.54
N LEU A 122 -12.44 7.25 2.14
CA LEU A 122 -11.46 6.41 2.82
C LEU A 122 -10.98 6.99 4.16
N TRP A 123 -10.85 8.32 4.27
CA TRP A 123 -10.52 9.00 5.52
C TRP A 123 -11.73 9.20 6.44
N GLY A 124 -12.92 9.29 5.87
CA GLY A 124 -14.19 9.44 6.56
C GLY A 124 -14.46 10.85 7.11
N LYS A 125 -13.48 11.47 7.76
CA LYS A 125 -13.62 12.81 8.36
C LYS A 125 -12.27 13.53 8.47
N PRO A 126 -12.28 14.88 8.57
CA PRO A 126 -11.08 15.65 8.85
C PRO A 126 -10.42 15.27 10.20
N PRO A 127 -9.11 15.53 10.37
CA PRO A 127 -8.24 16.21 9.39
C PRO A 127 -7.81 15.27 8.24
N TYR A 128 -7.64 15.86 7.04
CA TYR A 128 -7.05 15.20 5.89
C TYR A 128 -5.55 15.54 5.79
N PRO A 129 -4.72 14.65 5.24
CA PRO A 129 -3.31 14.93 5.06
C PRO A 129 -3.07 16.07 4.05
N PRO A 130 -1.97 16.80 4.16
CA PRO A 130 -1.50 17.69 3.10
C PRO A 130 -1.38 16.93 1.78
N ARG A 131 -1.95 17.48 0.72
CA ARG A 131 -1.96 16.86 -0.61
C ARG A 131 -1.49 17.83 -1.66
N THR A 132 -0.62 17.36 -2.57
CA THR A 132 -0.32 18.03 -3.83
C THR A 132 -0.82 17.14 -4.97
N MET A 133 -1.39 17.74 -6.02
CA MET A 133 -1.84 17.02 -7.20
C MET A 133 -1.26 17.64 -8.46
N PHE A 134 -0.76 16.81 -9.35
CA PHE A 134 -0.17 17.22 -10.63
C PHE A 134 -0.81 16.47 -11.79
N GLU A 135 -0.96 17.18 -12.91
CA GLU A 135 -1.14 16.54 -14.19
C GLU A 135 0.23 16.17 -14.75
N VAL A 136 0.34 14.98 -15.31
CA VAL A 136 1.55 14.47 -15.92
C VAL A 136 1.29 14.02 -17.34
N ALA A 137 2.29 14.10 -18.19
CA ALA A 137 2.15 13.76 -19.61
C ALA A 137 1.77 12.28 -19.83
N ARG A 138 2.24 11.36 -18.98
CA ARG A 138 1.93 9.93 -19.02
C ARG A 138 2.32 9.27 -17.69
N LEU A 139 1.56 8.26 -17.30
CA LEU A 139 1.90 7.30 -16.25
C LEU A 139 2.25 5.95 -16.87
N PHE A 140 2.89 5.09 -16.09
CA PHE A 140 3.26 3.76 -16.54
C PHE A 140 2.00 2.95 -16.88
N ASP A 141 2.06 2.14 -17.95
CA ASP A 141 0.93 1.36 -18.49
C ASP A 141 -0.29 2.20 -18.86
N ASP A 142 -0.09 3.49 -19.21
CA ASP A 142 -1.18 4.44 -19.51
C ASP A 142 -2.24 4.55 -18.39
N ASP A 143 -1.81 4.39 -17.13
CA ASP A 143 -2.71 4.57 -15.98
C ASP A 143 -3.18 6.03 -15.86
N ILE A 144 -4.29 6.21 -15.15
CA ILE A 144 -4.92 7.52 -14.94
C ILE A 144 -4.48 8.18 -13.64
N VAL A 145 -3.91 7.40 -12.71
CA VAL A 145 -3.54 7.85 -11.36
C VAL A 145 -2.33 7.11 -10.81
N GLU A 146 -1.48 7.86 -10.12
CA GLU A 146 -0.42 7.31 -9.27
C GLU A 146 -0.34 8.13 -7.99
N ILE A 147 -0.13 7.49 -6.84
CA ILE A 147 -0.15 8.14 -5.53
C ILE A 147 1.04 7.70 -4.71
N ASP A 148 1.92 8.61 -4.35
CA ASP A 148 2.94 8.40 -3.32
C ASP A 148 2.52 9.00 -1.96
N SER A 149 3.14 8.56 -0.89
CA SER A 149 2.82 9.07 0.43
C SER A 149 3.91 8.85 1.46
N ILE A 150 3.83 9.64 2.53
CA ILE A 150 4.67 9.50 3.72
C ILE A 150 3.74 9.33 4.93
N PHE A 151 4.03 8.34 5.77
CA PHE A 151 3.34 8.11 7.03
C PHE A 151 4.30 8.27 8.21
N TYR A 152 3.74 8.62 9.36
CA TYR A 152 4.44 8.63 10.63
C TYR A 152 3.94 7.47 11.49
N SER A 153 4.81 6.54 11.84
CA SER A 153 4.47 5.37 12.64
C SER A 153 5.66 5.00 13.53
N PRO A 154 5.76 5.64 14.71
CA PRO A 154 6.86 5.35 15.63
C PRO A 154 6.82 3.89 16.07
N ALA A 155 7.98 3.26 16.17
CA ALA A 155 8.12 1.92 16.70
C ALA A 155 7.50 1.85 18.11
N LYS A 156 6.64 0.86 18.33
CA LYS A 156 6.10 0.62 19.68
C LYS A 156 7.27 0.30 20.61
N LYS A 157 7.44 1.10 21.64
CA LYS A 157 8.42 0.89 22.70
C LYS A 157 8.08 -0.36 23.51
#